data_f955b88b85ffc9c3f2ab25ccf0835cfa
#
_entry.id   f955b88b85ffc9c3f2ab25ccf0835cfa
#
_cell.length_a   1.000
_cell.length_b   1.000
_cell.length_c   1.000
_cell.angle_alpha   90.00
_cell.angle_beta   90.00
_cell.angle_gamma   90.00
#
_symmetry.space_group_name_H-M   'P 1'
#
loop_
_entity.id
_entity.type
_entity.pdbx_description
1 polymer ?
#
loop_
_entity_poly.entity_id
_entity_poly.type
_entity_poly.pdbx_seq_one_letter_code
_entity_poly.pdbx_strand_id
1 'polypeptide(L)'
;MGVLDNLVPEKVFYYFEELCNIPHGSKNTKAISDYCVNFAKERGLAYHQDASNNIIILKNGSKGYEDSKPVIIQGHLDMVCEKEKDCTIDFEKDGLDLAIDGDYIYAKGTTLGGDDGIAVAMALAILDDDTLDHPPLEAVFTVDEEIGLLGAVGLDCRVLKGKRMINMDSEAEGSLWISCAGGLSAVSHIPVARVDAEGEKLQIKVCGLMGGHSGSEIDKKRANANVVMGRFLY
;
A
#
# COMPACT_ATOMS: atom_id res chain seq x y z
N MET A 1 -24.99 8.00 -1.54
CA MET A 1 -24.33 8.39 -2.78
C MET A 1 -22.90 8.68 -2.40
N GLY A 2 -21.96 7.91 -2.90
CA GLY A 2 -20.55 8.05 -2.58
C GLY A 2 -19.94 9.30 -3.21
N VAL A 3 -18.76 9.68 -2.75
CA VAL A 3 -18.02 10.84 -3.30
C VAL A 3 -17.54 10.55 -4.73
N LEU A 4 -17.22 9.28 -5.01
CA LEU A 4 -16.67 8.85 -6.29
C LEU A 4 -17.73 8.26 -7.24
N ASP A 5 -19.02 8.29 -6.87
CA ASP A 5 -20.12 7.89 -7.74
C ASP A 5 -20.03 8.67 -9.07
N ASN A 6 -20.33 7.99 -10.17
CA ASN A 6 -20.27 8.51 -11.55
C ASN A 6 -18.87 8.74 -12.16
N LEU A 7 -17.78 8.41 -11.48
CA LEU A 7 -16.47 8.34 -12.11
C LEU A 7 -16.34 7.05 -12.94
N VAL A 8 -15.53 7.09 -14.00
CA VAL A 8 -15.31 5.96 -14.91
C VAL A 8 -13.82 5.56 -14.88
N PRO A 9 -13.51 4.28 -14.70
CA PRO A 9 -14.36 3.08 -14.64
C PRO A 9 -15.13 2.95 -13.32
N GLU A 10 -16.45 2.82 -13.40
CA GLU A 10 -17.35 2.89 -12.24
C GLU A 10 -16.99 1.90 -11.13
N LYS A 11 -16.75 0.62 -11.45
CA LYS A 11 -16.40 -0.40 -10.46
C LYS A 11 -15.06 -0.13 -9.77
N VAL A 12 -14.09 0.44 -10.47
CA VAL A 12 -12.79 0.77 -9.88
C VAL A 12 -12.94 1.83 -8.80
N PHE A 13 -13.64 2.90 -9.10
CA PHE A 13 -13.86 3.99 -8.14
C PHE A 13 -14.78 3.58 -7.00
N TYR A 14 -15.78 2.72 -7.27
CA TYR A 14 -16.59 2.13 -6.22
C TYR A 14 -15.72 1.33 -5.22
N TYR A 15 -14.89 0.41 -5.69
CA TYR A 15 -14.02 -0.36 -4.79
C TYR A 15 -12.98 0.53 -4.11
N PHE A 16 -12.44 1.52 -4.80
CA PHE A 16 -11.49 2.43 -4.17
C PHE A 16 -12.12 3.22 -3.01
N GLU A 17 -13.34 3.72 -3.19
CA GLU A 17 -14.07 4.38 -2.11
C GLU A 17 -14.39 3.44 -0.94
N GLU A 18 -14.79 2.20 -1.21
CA GLU A 18 -15.01 1.17 -0.19
C GLU A 18 -13.74 0.89 0.63
N LEU A 19 -12.59 0.77 -0.04
CA LEU A 19 -11.30 0.56 0.63
C LEU A 19 -10.91 1.77 1.49
N CYS A 20 -11.09 2.99 0.98
CA CYS A 20 -10.82 4.22 1.71
C CYS A 20 -11.70 4.40 2.96
N ASN A 21 -12.89 3.80 3.01
CA ASN A 21 -13.76 3.81 4.18
C ASN A 21 -13.30 2.87 5.30
N ILE A 22 -12.31 2.01 5.04
CA ILE A 22 -11.77 1.05 6.01
C ILE A 22 -10.42 1.56 6.52
N PRO A 23 -10.21 1.69 7.84
CA PRO A 23 -8.88 1.97 8.37
C PRO A 23 -7.88 0.90 7.98
N HIS A 24 -6.79 1.28 7.28
CA HIS A 24 -5.85 0.30 6.72
C HIS A 24 -4.39 0.78 6.70
N GLY A 25 -3.98 1.55 7.68
CA GLY A 25 -2.56 1.86 7.86
C GLY A 25 -1.72 0.61 8.09
N SER A 26 -0.42 0.65 7.76
CA SER A 26 0.50 -0.46 8.06
C SER A 26 0.36 -0.93 9.50
N LYS A 27 0.36 -2.23 9.73
CA LYS A 27 0.04 -2.95 10.99
C LYS A 27 -1.44 -2.95 11.40
N ASN A 28 -2.31 -2.16 10.76
CA ASN A 28 -3.75 -2.17 10.99
C ASN A 28 -4.51 -2.74 9.78
N THR A 29 -4.08 -3.88 9.26
CA THR A 29 -4.51 -4.42 7.97
C THR A 29 -5.59 -5.50 8.06
N LYS A 30 -6.00 -5.88 9.27
CA LYS A 30 -6.97 -6.98 9.45
C LYS A 30 -8.32 -6.69 8.82
N ALA A 31 -8.85 -5.49 9.03
CA ALA A 31 -10.19 -5.13 8.55
C ALA A 31 -10.27 -5.10 7.02
N ILE A 32 -9.27 -4.51 6.36
CA ILE A 32 -9.22 -4.44 4.90
C ILE A 32 -8.97 -5.83 4.27
N SER A 33 -8.15 -6.66 4.90
CA SER A 33 -7.97 -8.05 4.47
C SER A 33 -9.27 -8.86 4.59
N ASP A 34 -10.01 -8.68 5.70
CA ASP A 34 -11.32 -9.33 5.89
C ASP A 34 -12.37 -8.83 4.89
N TYR A 35 -12.33 -7.57 4.49
CA TYR A 35 -13.14 -7.04 3.40
C TYR A 35 -12.89 -7.83 2.11
N CYS A 36 -11.63 -8.04 1.74
CA CYS A 36 -11.26 -8.84 0.57
C CYS A 36 -11.69 -10.31 0.70
N VAL A 37 -11.63 -10.89 1.92
CA VAL A 37 -12.18 -12.24 2.19
C VAL A 37 -13.69 -12.28 1.95
N ASN A 38 -14.42 -11.28 2.46
CA ASN A 38 -15.87 -11.22 2.28
C ASN A 38 -16.25 -11.01 0.81
N PHE A 39 -15.52 -10.14 0.11
CA PHE A 39 -15.64 -9.97 -1.34
C PHE A 39 -15.54 -11.31 -2.08
N ALA A 40 -14.50 -12.11 -1.77
CA ALA A 40 -14.31 -13.41 -2.40
C ALA A 40 -15.44 -14.39 -2.08
N LYS A 41 -15.88 -14.43 -0.82
CA LYS A 41 -17.01 -15.30 -0.38
C LYS A 41 -18.31 -14.99 -1.09
N GLU A 42 -18.67 -13.70 -1.18
CA GLU A 42 -19.91 -13.27 -1.83
C GLU A 42 -19.98 -13.62 -3.30
N ARG A 43 -18.80 -13.74 -3.95
CA ARG A 43 -18.68 -14.10 -5.37
C ARG A 43 -18.35 -15.57 -5.61
N GLY A 44 -18.30 -16.37 -4.55
CA GLY A 44 -17.97 -17.79 -4.66
C GLY A 44 -16.54 -18.04 -5.16
N LEU A 45 -15.63 -17.08 -5.02
CA LEU A 45 -14.23 -17.20 -5.40
C LEU A 45 -13.44 -17.96 -4.33
N ALA A 46 -12.50 -18.79 -4.75
CA ALA A 46 -11.56 -19.42 -3.84
C ALA A 46 -10.57 -18.36 -3.32
N TYR A 47 -10.21 -18.45 -2.04
CA TYR A 47 -9.27 -17.52 -1.44
C TYR A 47 -8.40 -18.21 -0.39
N HIS A 48 -7.27 -17.57 -0.07
CA HIS A 48 -6.36 -17.94 1.01
C HIS A 48 -5.92 -16.69 1.75
N GLN A 49 -6.26 -16.57 3.03
CA GLN A 49 -5.78 -15.51 3.93
C GLN A 49 -4.78 -16.12 4.90
N ASP A 50 -3.59 -15.55 5.01
CA ASP A 50 -2.57 -16.03 5.93
C ASP A 50 -2.63 -15.32 7.32
N ALA A 51 -1.77 -15.75 8.22
CA ALA A 51 -1.71 -15.21 9.58
C ALA A 51 -1.23 -13.73 9.63
N SER A 52 -0.58 -13.25 8.59
CA SER A 52 -0.13 -11.87 8.46
C SER A 52 -1.18 -10.96 7.85
N ASN A 53 -2.33 -11.51 7.42
CA ASN A 53 -3.41 -10.86 6.69
C ASN A 53 -3.11 -10.62 5.20
N ASN A 54 -2.08 -11.23 4.61
CA ASN A 54 -2.02 -11.30 3.15
C ASN A 54 -3.20 -12.12 2.64
N ILE A 55 -3.72 -11.78 1.46
CA ILE A 55 -4.80 -12.54 0.85
C ILE A 55 -4.50 -12.85 -0.62
N ILE A 56 -4.80 -14.07 -1.02
CA ILE A 56 -4.78 -14.52 -2.40
C ILE A 56 -6.21 -14.88 -2.79
N ILE A 57 -6.73 -14.31 -3.88
CA ILE A 57 -8.05 -14.61 -4.44
C ILE A 57 -7.85 -15.24 -5.82
N LEU A 58 -8.54 -16.35 -6.07
CA LEU A 58 -8.41 -17.13 -7.29
C LEU A 58 -9.71 -17.06 -8.10
N LYS A 59 -9.61 -16.67 -9.37
CA LYS A 59 -10.72 -16.69 -10.33
C LYS A 59 -10.35 -17.61 -11.50
N ASN A 60 -11.22 -18.57 -11.84
CA ASN A 60 -11.03 -19.43 -13.00
C ASN A 60 -11.04 -18.61 -14.30
N GLY A 61 -10.38 -19.11 -15.34
CA GLY A 61 -10.44 -18.48 -16.66
C GLY A 61 -11.86 -18.40 -17.21
N SER A 62 -12.17 -17.34 -17.92
CA SER A 62 -13.43 -17.17 -18.64
C SER A 62 -13.57 -18.23 -19.74
N LYS A 63 -14.78 -18.35 -20.30
CA LYS A 63 -15.08 -19.34 -21.34
C LYS A 63 -14.10 -19.24 -22.53
N GLY A 64 -13.39 -20.33 -22.80
CA GLY A 64 -12.37 -20.43 -23.84
C GLY A 64 -10.95 -20.07 -23.37
N TYR A 65 -10.78 -19.67 -22.11
CA TYR A 65 -9.50 -19.38 -21.50
C TYR A 65 -9.19 -20.25 -20.27
N GLU A 66 -10.00 -21.26 -19.98
CA GLU A 66 -9.92 -22.10 -18.79
C GLU A 66 -8.58 -22.80 -18.64
N ASP A 67 -8.00 -23.24 -19.78
CA ASP A 67 -6.71 -23.92 -19.84
C ASP A 67 -5.51 -22.96 -20.06
N SER A 68 -5.77 -21.66 -20.08
CA SER A 68 -4.71 -20.66 -20.23
C SER A 68 -3.82 -20.61 -18.99
N LYS A 69 -2.57 -20.17 -19.19
CA LYS A 69 -1.64 -20.01 -18.06
C LYS A 69 -2.12 -18.89 -17.16
N PRO A 70 -2.19 -19.11 -15.84
CA PRO A 70 -2.63 -18.09 -14.89
C PRO A 70 -1.77 -16.82 -14.94
N VAL A 71 -2.41 -15.70 -14.61
CA VAL A 71 -1.76 -14.39 -14.44
C VAL A 71 -1.97 -13.94 -13.00
N ILE A 72 -0.90 -13.52 -12.37
CA ILE A 72 -0.92 -12.92 -11.04
C ILE A 72 -1.12 -11.41 -11.21
N ILE A 73 -2.05 -10.83 -10.46
CA ILE A 73 -2.24 -9.39 -10.29
C ILE A 73 -1.89 -9.08 -8.84
N GLN A 74 -0.96 -8.17 -8.60
CA GLN A 74 -0.45 -7.92 -7.26
C GLN A 74 -0.53 -6.43 -6.92
N GLY A 75 -0.93 -6.14 -5.69
CA GLY A 75 -0.91 -4.86 -5.02
C GLY A 75 -0.80 -5.03 -3.51
N HIS A 76 -0.70 -3.93 -2.74
CA HIS A 76 -0.70 -3.99 -1.30
C HIS A 76 -1.91 -3.29 -0.67
N LEU A 77 -2.28 -3.74 0.54
CA LEU A 77 -3.50 -3.32 1.23
C LEU A 77 -3.26 -2.16 2.20
N ASP A 78 -2.05 -1.98 2.66
CA ASP A 78 -1.72 -0.95 3.64
C ASP A 78 -1.38 0.39 2.97
N MET A 79 -1.41 1.43 3.75
CA MET A 79 -1.05 2.78 3.32
C MET A 79 -0.23 3.51 4.38
N VAL A 80 0.55 4.50 3.93
CA VAL A 80 1.19 5.49 4.80
C VAL A 80 0.13 6.39 5.45
N CYS A 81 0.18 6.52 6.77
CA CYS A 81 -0.77 7.31 7.55
C CYS A 81 -0.12 8.63 8.01
N GLU A 82 -0.22 9.66 7.20
CA GLU A 82 0.21 11.01 7.52
C GLU A 82 -0.97 11.99 7.47
N LYS A 83 -0.98 12.98 8.37
CA LYS A 83 -2.04 13.97 8.44
C LYS A 83 -1.53 15.37 8.72
N GLU A 84 -2.30 16.35 8.29
CA GLU A 84 -2.07 17.75 8.62
C GLU A 84 -2.22 18.00 10.13
N LYS A 85 -1.58 19.03 10.61
CA LYS A 85 -1.50 19.33 12.05
C LYS A 85 -2.87 19.49 12.72
N ASP A 86 -3.82 20.05 11.99
CA ASP A 86 -5.17 20.36 12.49
C ASP A 86 -6.20 19.28 12.15
N CYS A 87 -5.79 18.21 11.48
CA CYS A 87 -6.64 17.07 11.17
C CYS A 87 -6.80 16.16 12.39
N THR A 88 -8.06 15.84 12.72
CA THR A 88 -8.42 15.08 13.93
C THR A 88 -8.65 13.59 13.67
N ILE A 89 -8.51 13.11 12.44
CA ILE A 89 -8.72 11.71 12.08
C ILE A 89 -7.92 10.75 12.97
N ASP A 90 -8.51 9.64 13.33
CA ASP A 90 -7.85 8.51 14.00
C ASP A 90 -7.71 7.36 12.99
N PHE A 91 -6.54 7.23 12.37
CA PHE A 91 -6.27 6.19 11.36
C PHE A 91 -6.46 4.75 11.84
N GLU A 92 -6.59 4.53 13.15
CA GLU A 92 -6.89 3.19 13.68
C GLU A 92 -8.40 2.86 13.61
N LYS A 93 -9.28 3.88 13.41
CA LYS A 93 -10.74 3.72 13.53
C LYS A 93 -11.53 4.35 12.41
N ASP A 94 -11.02 5.46 11.85
CA ASP A 94 -11.78 6.28 10.92
C ASP A 94 -11.36 5.97 9.48
N GLY A 95 -12.33 5.92 8.56
CA GLY A 95 -12.09 5.97 7.14
C GLY A 95 -11.67 7.37 6.67
N LEU A 96 -11.22 7.48 5.44
CA LEU A 96 -10.73 8.72 4.86
C LEU A 96 -11.91 9.61 4.39
N ASP A 97 -11.80 10.93 4.58
CA ASP A 97 -12.76 11.91 4.04
C ASP A 97 -12.36 12.30 2.61
N LEU A 98 -12.89 11.59 1.63
CA LEU A 98 -12.56 11.78 0.21
C LEU A 98 -13.18 13.05 -0.35
N ALA A 99 -12.51 13.66 -1.31
CA ALA A 99 -13.01 14.75 -2.12
C ALA A 99 -12.40 14.73 -3.53
N ILE A 100 -13.01 15.48 -4.43
CA ILE A 100 -12.56 15.65 -5.82
C ILE A 100 -12.25 17.13 -6.04
N ASP A 101 -11.08 17.42 -6.64
CA ASP A 101 -10.69 18.73 -7.12
C ASP A 101 -10.20 18.63 -8.58
N GLY A 102 -11.05 19.04 -9.50
CA GLY A 102 -10.81 18.89 -10.94
C GLY A 102 -10.64 17.42 -11.32
N ASP A 103 -9.45 17.06 -11.79
CA ASP A 103 -9.09 15.70 -12.21
C ASP A 103 -8.44 14.87 -11.08
N TYR A 104 -8.39 15.39 -9.86
CA TYR A 104 -7.73 14.74 -8.74
C TYR A 104 -8.73 14.28 -7.70
N ILE A 105 -8.51 13.06 -7.18
CA ILE A 105 -9.12 12.55 -5.95
C ILE A 105 -8.12 12.75 -4.83
N TYR A 106 -8.58 13.23 -3.69
CA TYR A 106 -7.73 13.42 -2.51
C TYR A 106 -8.50 13.12 -1.22
N ALA A 107 -7.79 12.89 -0.13
CA ALA A 107 -8.35 12.83 1.21
C ALA A 107 -8.08 14.14 1.95
N LYS A 108 -9.10 14.71 2.62
CA LYS A 108 -9.00 16.01 3.29
C LYS A 108 -8.07 15.94 4.50
N GLY A 109 -6.97 16.65 4.42
CA GLY A 109 -6.00 16.76 5.51
C GLY A 109 -5.21 15.51 5.83
N THR A 110 -5.24 14.49 4.95
CA THR A 110 -4.51 13.22 5.14
C THR A 110 -3.89 12.72 3.84
N THR A 111 -3.02 11.72 3.93
CA THR A 111 -2.67 10.83 2.83
C THR A 111 -3.91 10.12 2.30
N LEU A 112 -3.90 9.74 1.02
CA LEU A 112 -5.04 9.13 0.32
C LEU A 112 -4.99 7.59 0.30
N GLY A 113 -3.79 6.99 0.31
CA GLY A 113 -3.64 5.55 0.08
C GLY A 113 -3.94 5.14 -1.37
N GLY A 114 -3.74 6.04 -2.33
CA GLY A 114 -3.82 5.70 -3.75
C GLY A 114 -2.75 4.69 -4.15
N ASP A 115 -1.58 4.81 -3.58
CA ASP A 115 -0.53 3.83 -3.45
C ASP A 115 -0.87 2.93 -2.25
N ASP A 116 -1.26 1.68 -2.40
CA ASP A 116 -1.54 0.98 -3.66
C ASP A 116 -3.05 0.58 -3.76
N GLY A 117 -3.91 1.31 -3.02
CA GLY A 117 -5.35 1.04 -2.95
C GLY A 117 -6.03 1.05 -4.33
N ILE A 118 -5.52 1.85 -5.27
CA ILE A 118 -6.08 1.88 -6.62
C ILE A 118 -5.82 0.57 -7.39
N ALA A 119 -4.65 -0.05 -7.21
CA ALA A 119 -4.35 -1.34 -7.80
C ALA A 119 -5.25 -2.44 -7.23
N VAL A 120 -5.46 -2.44 -5.91
CA VAL A 120 -6.39 -3.36 -5.25
C VAL A 120 -7.81 -3.16 -5.81
N ALA A 121 -8.28 -1.92 -5.93
CA ALA A 121 -9.59 -1.60 -6.51
C ALA A 121 -9.73 -2.07 -7.95
N MET A 122 -8.71 -1.88 -8.79
CA MET A 122 -8.68 -2.40 -10.16
C MET A 122 -8.77 -3.93 -10.20
N ALA A 123 -8.01 -4.61 -9.35
CA ALA A 123 -8.04 -6.07 -9.27
C ALA A 123 -9.42 -6.57 -8.81
N LEU A 124 -10.03 -5.95 -7.79
CA LEU A 124 -11.38 -6.29 -7.33
C LEU A 124 -12.42 -6.06 -8.44
N ALA A 125 -12.32 -4.95 -9.19
CA ALA A 125 -13.21 -4.67 -10.30
C ALA A 125 -13.11 -5.74 -11.42
N ILE A 126 -11.91 -6.21 -11.75
CA ILE A 126 -11.69 -7.29 -12.72
C ILE A 126 -12.24 -8.62 -12.19
N LEU A 127 -12.01 -8.91 -10.90
CA LEU A 127 -12.54 -10.12 -10.27
C LEU A 127 -14.08 -10.13 -10.20
N ASP A 128 -14.71 -8.98 -10.08
CA ASP A 128 -16.17 -8.78 -10.03
C ASP A 128 -16.83 -8.72 -11.42
N ASP A 129 -16.07 -8.76 -12.49
CA ASP A 129 -16.61 -8.64 -13.84
C ASP A 129 -16.62 -10.01 -14.53
N ASP A 130 -17.83 -10.55 -14.78
CA ASP A 130 -18.00 -11.82 -15.48
C ASP A 130 -18.15 -11.64 -17.00
N THR A 131 -18.07 -10.42 -17.49
CA THR A 131 -18.16 -10.10 -18.94
C THR A 131 -16.81 -10.01 -19.62
N LEU A 132 -15.74 -9.87 -18.86
CA LEU A 132 -14.38 -9.81 -19.38
C LEU A 132 -13.85 -11.19 -19.76
N ASP A 133 -13.20 -11.26 -20.92
CA ASP A 133 -12.40 -12.44 -21.29
C ASP A 133 -11.05 -12.38 -20.58
N HIS A 134 -10.74 -13.41 -19.78
CA HIS A 134 -9.50 -13.44 -19.00
C HIS A 134 -8.98 -14.88 -18.80
N PRO A 135 -7.66 -15.09 -18.68
CA PRO A 135 -7.08 -16.35 -18.20
C PRO A 135 -7.43 -16.56 -16.72
N PRO A 136 -7.12 -17.71 -16.13
CA PRO A 136 -7.19 -17.83 -14.67
C PRO A 136 -6.40 -16.70 -14.01
N LEU A 137 -7.00 -16.05 -13.00
CA LEU A 137 -6.43 -14.94 -12.27
C LEU A 137 -6.10 -15.33 -10.84
N GLU A 138 -4.96 -14.86 -10.37
CA GLU A 138 -4.48 -15.00 -9.01
C GLU A 138 -4.21 -13.58 -8.47
N ALA A 139 -5.20 -12.99 -7.80
CA ALA A 139 -5.01 -11.67 -7.17
C ALA A 139 -4.32 -11.86 -5.83
N VAL A 140 -3.16 -11.25 -5.68
CA VAL A 140 -2.30 -11.32 -4.49
C VAL A 140 -2.25 -9.95 -3.85
N PHE A 141 -2.84 -9.81 -2.68
CA PHE A 141 -2.78 -8.58 -1.91
C PHE A 141 -1.92 -8.79 -0.68
N THR A 142 -0.81 -8.09 -0.63
CA THR A 142 0.14 -8.13 0.48
C THR A 142 -0.18 -7.05 1.50
N VAL A 143 0.43 -7.12 2.66
CA VAL A 143 0.28 -6.15 3.75
C VAL A 143 1.64 -5.66 4.23
N ASP A 144 1.65 -4.51 4.91
CA ASP A 144 2.86 -3.95 5.52
C ASP A 144 4.00 -3.75 4.51
N GLU A 145 3.64 -3.36 3.28
CA GLU A 145 4.58 -3.00 2.22
C GLU A 145 5.39 -1.76 2.62
N GLU A 146 4.70 -0.72 3.06
CA GLU A 146 5.20 0.61 3.37
C GLU A 146 6.22 0.64 4.55
N ILE A 147 6.27 -0.43 5.31
CA ILE A 147 7.21 -0.58 6.43
C ILE A 147 8.27 -1.66 6.18
N GLY A 148 8.46 -2.05 4.91
CA GLY A 148 9.55 -2.91 4.46
C GLY A 148 9.13 -4.27 3.95
N LEU A 149 8.02 -4.37 3.20
CA LEU A 149 7.57 -5.59 2.50
C LEU A 149 7.30 -6.76 3.45
N LEU A 150 6.91 -6.49 4.72
CA LEU A 150 6.85 -7.51 5.76
C LEU A 150 5.87 -8.64 5.43
N GLY A 151 4.71 -8.30 4.87
CA GLY A 151 3.74 -9.30 4.43
C GLY A 151 4.28 -10.16 3.30
N ALA A 152 4.88 -9.56 2.29
CA ALA A 152 5.42 -10.28 1.13
C ALA A 152 6.53 -11.26 1.52
N VAL A 153 7.39 -10.92 2.50
CA VAL A 153 8.44 -11.83 3.01
C VAL A 153 7.85 -13.09 3.62
N GLY A 154 6.68 -13.00 4.26
CA GLY A 154 6.01 -14.13 4.91
C GLY A 154 5.03 -14.91 4.02
N LEU A 155 4.75 -14.43 2.82
CA LEU A 155 3.72 -14.99 1.95
C LEU A 155 4.05 -16.42 1.47
N ASP A 156 3.09 -17.33 1.64
CA ASP A 156 3.19 -18.68 1.08
C ASP A 156 2.80 -18.71 -0.41
N CYS A 157 3.78 -18.62 -1.27
CA CYS A 157 3.59 -18.63 -2.72
C CYS A 157 3.30 -20.01 -3.31
N ARG A 158 3.24 -21.10 -2.51
CA ARG A 158 3.00 -22.47 -3.02
C ARG A 158 1.62 -22.67 -3.62
N VAL A 159 0.67 -21.82 -3.28
CA VAL A 159 -0.69 -21.85 -3.84
C VAL A 159 -0.76 -21.26 -5.25
N LEU A 160 0.23 -20.44 -5.64
CA LEU A 160 0.28 -19.76 -6.92
C LEU A 160 0.80 -20.69 -8.02
N LYS A 161 0.14 -20.64 -9.17
CA LYS A 161 0.48 -21.39 -10.38
C LYS A 161 1.00 -20.46 -11.48
N GLY A 162 0.64 -19.20 -11.43
CA GLY A 162 1.06 -18.17 -12.38
C GLY A 162 2.58 -17.99 -12.40
N LYS A 163 3.10 -17.71 -13.61
CA LYS A 163 4.52 -17.41 -13.84
C LYS A 163 4.68 -16.02 -14.48
N ARG A 164 3.59 -15.32 -14.66
CA ARG A 164 3.53 -13.92 -15.11
C ARG A 164 2.82 -13.14 -14.03
N MET A 165 3.43 -12.05 -13.61
CA MET A 165 2.86 -11.15 -12.60
C MET A 165 2.79 -9.74 -13.17
N ILE A 166 1.68 -9.09 -12.91
CA ILE A 166 1.47 -7.66 -13.12
C ILE A 166 1.40 -7.06 -11.73
N ASN A 167 2.48 -6.40 -11.32
CA ASN A 167 2.49 -5.54 -10.14
C ASN A 167 2.03 -4.16 -10.61
N MET A 168 1.08 -3.57 -9.90
CA MET A 168 0.46 -2.30 -10.30
C MET A 168 0.88 -1.15 -9.39
N ASP A 169 1.82 -1.41 -8.51
CA ASP A 169 2.44 -0.47 -7.59
C ASP A 169 3.53 0.33 -8.32
N SER A 170 3.09 1.28 -9.16
CA SER A 170 3.97 2.13 -9.95
C SER A 170 3.30 3.46 -10.30
N GLU A 171 3.97 4.57 -10.02
CA GLU A 171 3.48 5.94 -10.19
C GLU A 171 3.64 6.50 -11.62
N ALA A 172 4.52 5.91 -12.44
CA ALA A 172 4.89 6.49 -13.73
C ALA A 172 3.98 6.03 -14.85
N GLU A 173 3.01 6.87 -15.26
CA GLU A 173 2.13 6.61 -16.40
C GLU A 173 2.91 6.27 -17.67
N GLY A 174 2.45 5.23 -18.38
CA GLY A 174 3.05 4.79 -19.65
C GLY A 174 4.39 4.08 -19.51
N SER A 175 4.87 3.83 -18.30
CA SER A 175 6.13 3.13 -18.03
C SER A 175 5.88 1.71 -17.55
N LEU A 176 6.64 0.75 -18.13
CA LEU A 176 6.67 -0.63 -17.66
C LEU A 176 8.04 -0.91 -17.05
N TRP A 177 8.07 -1.12 -15.74
CA TRP A 177 9.28 -1.45 -15.00
C TRP A 177 9.51 -2.96 -14.99
N ILE A 178 10.70 -3.40 -15.36
CA ILE A 178 11.07 -4.82 -15.44
C ILE A 178 12.04 -5.25 -14.33
N SER A 179 12.41 -4.31 -13.46
CA SER A 179 13.29 -4.54 -12.31
C SER A 179 13.05 -3.48 -11.25
N CYS A 180 13.48 -3.74 -10.05
CA CYS A 180 13.42 -2.81 -8.92
C CYS A 180 14.78 -2.70 -8.23
N ALA A 181 14.95 -1.66 -7.41
CA ALA A 181 16.10 -1.53 -6.52
C ALA A 181 15.94 -2.48 -5.33
N GLY A 182 17.07 -2.90 -4.78
CA GLY A 182 17.11 -3.61 -3.51
C GLY A 182 17.36 -2.66 -2.34
N GLY A 183 16.94 -3.05 -1.14
CA GLY A 183 17.18 -2.32 0.11
C GLY A 183 17.86 -3.22 1.16
N LEU A 184 18.56 -2.59 2.08
CA LEU A 184 19.16 -3.22 3.25
C LEU A 184 18.91 -2.34 4.48
N SER A 185 18.33 -2.90 5.52
CA SER A 185 18.26 -2.27 6.83
C SER A 185 19.35 -2.80 7.75
N ALA A 186 20.16 -1.89 8.30
CA ALA A 186 21.17 -2.22 9.29
C ALA A 186 20.81 -1.61 10.65
N VAL A 187 20.73 -2.46 11.67
CA VAL A 187 20.45 -2.02 13.06
C VAL A 187 21.71 -2.17 13.88
N SER A 188 22.22 -1.06 14.43
CA SER A 188 23.38 -1.06 15.32
C SER A 188 22.94 -0.95 16.77
N HIS A 189 23.32 -1.93 17.59
CA HIS A 189 23.12 -1.90 19.03
C HIS A 189 24.39 -1.41 19.73
N ILE A 190 24.33 -0.18 20.24
CA ILE A 190 25.46 0.44 20.94
C ILE A 190 25.17 0.40 22.44
N PRO A 191 25.94 -0.36 23.23
CA PRO A 191 25.78 -0.35 24.69
C PRO A 191 26.19 1.01 25.25
N VAL A 192 25.33 1.61 26.04
CA VAL A 192 25.60 2.90 26.69
C VAL A 192 25.41 2.77 28.19
N ALA A 193 26.27 3.42 28.96
CA ALA A 193 26.08 3.63 30.39
C ALA A 193 25.50 5.04 30.62
N ARG A 194 24.41 5.14 31.37
CA ARG A 194 23.84 6.42 31.80
C ARG A 194 24.50 6.83 33.11
N VAL A 195 24.94 8.07 33.17
CA VAL A 195 25.53 8.68 34.35
C VAL A 195 24.77 9.95 34.69
N ASP A 196 24.74 10.31 35.96
CA ASP A 196 24.23 11.61 36.38
C ASP A 196 25.20 12.70 35.90
N ALA A 197 24.64 13.74 35.31
CA ALA A 197 25.40 14.89 34.84
C ALA A 197 24.77 16.18 35.36
N GLU A 198 25.60 17.07 35.86
CA GLU A 198 25.24 18.45 36.21
C GLU A 198 25.45 19.33 34.98
N GLY A 199 24.60 20.36 34.81
CA GLY A 199 24.71 21.32 33.73
C GLY A 199 23.35 21.80 33.20
N GLU A 200 23.39 22.68 32.23
CA GLU A 200 22.20 23.16 31.54
C GLU A 200 21.74 22.16 30.50
N LYS A 201 20.41 21.95 30.40
CA LYS A 201 19.82 21.11 29.38
C LYS A 201 19.56 21.97 28.13
N LEU A 202 20.16 21.57 27.05
CA LEU A 202 19.94 22.19 25.73
C LEU A 202 19.22 21.19 24.80
N GLN A 203 18.30 21.68 24.01
CA GLN A 203 17.69 20.95 22.91
C GLN A 203 18.15 21.52 21.59
N ILE A 204 18.75 20.68 20.76
CA ILE A 204 19.14 21.04 19.40
C ILE A 204 18.23 20.32 18.44
N LYS A 205 17.64 21.05 17.48
CA LYS A 205 16.71 20.49 16.49
C LYS A 205 17.13 20.93 15.09
N VAL A 206 17.36 19.96 14.21
CA VAL A 206 17.49 20.19 12.76
C VAL A 206 16.12 19.95 12.13
N CYS A 207 15.53 21.00 11.56
CA CYS A 207 14.19 20.96 10.97
C CYS A 207 14.09 21.91 9.77
N GLY A 208 12.96 21.88 9.05
CA GLY A 208 12.72 22.71 7.88
C GLY A 208 13.47 22.27 6.63
N LEU A 209 14.04 21.05 6.63
CA LEU A 209 14.66 20.47 5.45
C LEU A 209 13.59 19.93 4.52
N MET A 210 13.88 19.96 3.22
CA MET A 210 13.00 19.38 2.21
C MET A 210 13.05 17.84 2.29
N GLY A 211 11.90 17.22 2.53
CA GLY A 211 11.72 15.79 2.47
C GLY A 211 11.63 15.28 1.03
N GLY A 212 11.29 14.00 0.87
CA GLY A 212 11.05 13.36 -0.41
C GLY A 212 10.97 11.85 -0.29
N HIS A 213 10.52 11.23 -1.36
CA HIS A 213 10.41 9.78 -1.44
C HIS A 213 11.80 9.13 -1.38
N SER A 214 11.95 8.09 -0.56
CA SER A 214 13.23 7.42 -0.30
C SER A 214 13.80 6.68 -1.50
N GLY A 215 12.97 6.24 -2.44
CA GLY A 215 13.35 5.61 -3.69
C GLY A 215 13.47 6.61 -4.85
N SER A 216 12.36 7.16 -5.33
CA SER A 216 12.29 7.96 -6.56
C SER A 216 12.98 9.32 -6.48
N GLU A 217 13.27 9.83 -5.28
CA GLU A 217 13.89 11.14 -5.07
C GLU A 217 15.24 11.11 -4.37
N ILE A 218 15.81 9.92 -4.12
CA ILE A 218 17.07 9.76 -3.40
C ILE A 218 18.26 10.45 -4.11
N ASP A 219 18.19 10.58 -5.42
CA ASP A 219 19.19 11.22 -6.28
C ASP A 219 19.21 12.76 -6.19
N LYS A 220 18.14 13.36 -5.65
CA LYS A 220 17.96 14.84 -5.62
C LYS A 220 18.87 15.57 -4.63
N LYS A 221 19.81 14.87 -4.00
CA LYS A 221 20.88 15.43 -3.11
C LYS A 221 20.35 16.38 -2.04
N ARG A 222 19.18 16.10 -1.48
CA ARG A 222 18.60 16.87 -0.38
C ARG A 222 19.41 16.70 0.90
N ALA A 223 19.38 17.67 1.79
CA ALA A 223 20.12 17.61 3.04
C ALA A 223 19.54 16.54 3.98
N ASN A 224 20.40 15.71 4.54
CA ASN A 224 20.04 14.70 5.54
C ASN A 224 20.20 15.30 6.96
N ALA A 225 19.11 15.31 7.73
CA ALA A 225 19.08 15.90 9.08
C ALA A 225 20.08 15.25 10.04
N ASN A 226 20.26 13.93 9.96
CA ASN A 226 21.20 13.20 10.80
C ASN A 226 22.66 13.58 10.48
N VAL A 227 22.97 13.74 9.20
CA VAL A 227 24.31 14.19 8.76
C VAL A 227 24.58 15.60 9.23
N VAL A 228 23.60 16.52 9.11
CA VAL A 228 23.74 17.90 9.60
C VAL A 228 23.92 17.91 11.10
N MET A 229 23.11 17.17 11.86
CA MET A 229 23.24 17.08 13.31
C MET A 229 24.58 16.48 13.71
N GLY A 230 25.04 15.41 13.07
CA GLY A 230 26.33 14.79 13.35
C GLY A 230 27.50 15.75 13.14
N ARG A 231 27.46 16.57 12.08
CA ARG A 231 28.49 17.62 11.83
C ARG A 231 28.44 18.74 12.85
N PHE A 232 27.27 19.04 13.39
CA PHE A 232 27.12 20.07 14.43
C PHE A 232 27.67 19.59 15.78
N LEU A 233 27.50 18.30 16.10
CA LEU A 233 27.92 17.73 17.38
C LEU A 233 29.41 17.32 17.41
N TYR A 234 30.04 17.18 16.24
CA TYR A 234 31.46 16.85 16.09
C TYR A 234 32.32 18.14 16.16
#